data_cc37f470e154d87dcefc37d0894c2ea7
#
_entry.id   cc37f470e154d87dcefc37d0894c2ea7
#
_cell.length_a   1.000
_cell.length_b   1.000
_cell.length_c   1.000
_cell.angle_alpha   90.00
_cell.angle_beta   90.00
_cell.angle_gamma   90.00
#
_symmetry.space_group_name_H-M   'P 1'
#
loop_
_entity.id
_entity.type
_entity.pdbx_description
1 polymer ?
#
loop_
_entity_poly.entity_id
_entity_poly.type
_entity_poly.pdbx_seq_one_letter_code
_entity_poly.pdbx_strand_id
1 'polypeptide(L)'
;MNLLLRAAGALLIPACALIAAPVHAQSQPQETFRIGFVNPDRVLREAQPAKAAQAKLEAEFLKREKDLTAQGDALKAASEKFDREAPTLSDSQRAARQRTLIDQDRDFQRRRREFQEDLNARKNEELQQVYERANRVVKQVAEAEKYDAILQEAIYINPKHDITDKVIKALNASSATPPSSPASGK
;
A
#
# COMPACT_ATOMS: atom_id res chain seq x y z
N MET A 1 -112.28 -6.91 -28.40
CA MET A 1 -112.11 -7.96 -29.35
C MET A 1 -110.71 -7.91 -29.90
N ASN A 2 -109.88 -8.86 -29.46
CA ASN A 2 -108.65 -9.31 -30.12
C ASN A 2 -107.46 -8.29 -30.27
N LEU A 3 -106.26 -8.52 -30.09
CA LEU A 3 -105.44 -9.74 -30.10
C LEU A 3 -104.02 -9.35 -29.61
N LEU A 4 -103.51 -10.04 -28.71
CA LEU A 4 -102.16 -10.43 -28.44
C LEU A 4 -101.10 -10.19 -29.53
N LEU A 5 -100.01 -9.58 -29.26
CA LEU A 5 -98.72 -10.07 -29.79
C LEU A 5 -97.59 -9.83 -28.81
N ARG A 6 -97.02 -10.90 -28.28
CA ARG A 6 -95.80 -10.99 -27.44
C ARG A 6 -94.58 -10.82 -28.39
N ALA A 7 -93.73 -9.95 -28.06
CA ALA A 7 -92.33 -9.96 -28.60
C ALA A 7 -91.31 -10.10 -27.47
N ALA A 8 -90.69 -11.24 -27.39
CA ALA A 8 -89.59 -11.56 -26.47
C ALA A 8 -88.29 -10.93 -27.03
N GLY A 9 -87.79 -9.94 -26.33
CA GLY A 9 -86.46 -9.39 -26.63
C GLY A 9 -85.43 -10.15 -25.84
N ALA A 10 -84.63 -10.94 -26.51
CA ALA A 10 -83.46 -11.63 -25.96
C ALA A 10 -82.36 -10.64 -25.74
N LEU A 11 -81.96 -10.36 -24.44
CA LEU A 11 -80.82 -9.59 -24.10
C LEU A 11 -79.53 -10.47 -24.22
N LEU A 12 -78.77 -10.27 -25.28
CA LEU A 12 -77.39 -10.81 -25.42
C LEU A 12 -76.44 -9.99 -24.56
N ILE A 13 -75.98 -10.57 -23.48
CA ILE A 13 -74.88 -10.02 -22.67
C ILE A 13 -73.56 -10.54 -23.28
N PRO A 14 -72.69 -9.67 -23.79
CA PRO A 14 -71.32 -10.10 -24.14
C PRO A 14 -70.53 -10.39 -22.93
N ALA A 15 -70.13 -11.63 -22.71
CA ALA A 15 -69.16 -12.04 -21.71
C ALA A 15 -67.75 -11.49 -22.07
N CYS A 16 -67.29 -10.40 -21.46
CA CYS A 16 -65.90 -9.95 -21.51
C CYS A 16 -65.05 -10.98 -20.73
N ALA A 17 -64.43 -11.90 -21.44
CA ALA A 17 -63.39 -12.76 -20.90
C ALA A 17 -62.12 -11.88 -20.62
N LEU A 18 -61.90 -11.51 -19.36
CA LEU A 18 -60.62 -10.95 -18.91
C LEU A 18 -59.54 -12.03 -19.02
N ILE A 19 -58.76 -11.97 -20.09
CA ILE A 19 -57.52 -12.76 -20.24
C ILE A 19 -56.49 -12.13 -19.26
N ALA A 20 -56.37 -12.68 -18.08
CA ALA A 20 -55.28 -12.38 -17.17
C ALA A 20 -53.99 -12.95 -17.76
N ALA A 21 -53.21 -12.12 -18.47
CA ALA A 21 -51.87 -12.48 -18.90
C ALA A 21 -50.98 -12.64 -17.65
N PRO A 22 -50.24 -13.75 -17.48
CA PRO A 22 -49.33 -13.88 -16.40
C PRO A 22 -48.22 -12.83 -16.56
N VAL A 23 -48.16 -11.86 -15.66
CA VAL A 23 -47.01 -10.96 -15.55
C VAL A 23 -45.84 -11.81 -15.09
N HIS A 24 -45.02 -12.23 -16.04
CA HIS A 24 -43.70 -12.79 -15.72
C HIS A 24 -42.86 -11.65 -15.13
N ALA A 25 -42.77 -11.59 -13.81
CA ALA A 25 -41.77 -10.78 -13.13
C ALA A 25 -40.40 -11.30 -13.58
N GLN A 26 -39.81 -10.63 -14.55
CA GLN A 26 -38.41 -10.84 -14.91
C GLN A 26 -37.61 -10.46 -13.68
N SER A 27 -37.14 -11.47 -12.93
CA SER A 27 -36.12 -11.31 -11.91
C SER A 27 -34.88 -10.83 -12.64
N GLN A 28 -34.69 -9.50 -12.70
CA GLN A 28 -33.39 -8.95 -13.10
C GLN A 28 -32.35 -9.57 -12.18
N PRO A 29 -31.22 -10.12 -12.70
CA PRO A 29 -30.14 -10.58 -11.88
C PRO A 29 -29.72 -9.38 -11.03
N GLN A 30 -29.94 -9.44 -9.72
CA GLN A 30 -29.36 -8.46 -8.81
C GLN A 30 -27.84 -8.62 -8.92
N GLU A 31 -27.20 -7.69 -9.61
CA GLU A 31 -25.76 -7.59 -9.59
C GLU A 31 -25.36 -7.39 -8.14
N THR A 32 -24.86 -8.46 -7.51
CA THR A 32 -24.40 -8.42 -6.14
C THR A 32 -23.12 -7.58 -6.08
N PHE A 33 -23.20 -6.40 -5.50
CA PHE A 33 -22.07 -5.51 -5.32
C PHE A 33 -20.96 -6.22 -4.51
N ARG A 34 -19.80 -6.42 -5.14
CA ARG A 34 -18.67 -7.17 -4.58
C ARG A 34 -17.60 -6.22 -4.03
N ILE A 35 -17.38 -6.30 -2.72
CA ILE A 35 -16.35 -5.52 -2.05
C ILE A 35 -15.19 -6.47 -1.69
N GLY A 36 -13.96 -6.02 -1.94
CA GLY A 36 -12.74 -6.60 -1.40
C GLY A 36 -12.11 -5.66 -0.37
N PHE A 37 -11.32 -6.22 0.52
CA PHE A 37 -10.49 -5.47 1.47
C PHE A 37 -9.04 -5.93 1.36
N VAL A 38 -8.12 -4.97 1.36
CA VAL A 38 -6.68 -5.21 1.35
C VAL A 38 -6.05 -4.47 2.52
N ASN A 39 -5.30 -5.16 3.37
CA ASN A 39 -4.55 -4.57 4.47
C ASN A 39 -3.17 -4.11 3.97
N PRO A 40 -2.91 -2.79 3.86
CA PRO A 40 -1.64 -2.27 3.34
C PRO A 40 -0.45 -2.65 4.21
N ASP A 41 -0.62 -2.67 5.55
CA ASP A 41 0.45 -3.00 6.48
C ASP A 41 0.90 -4.46 6.34
N ARG A 42 -0.04 -5.38 6.10
CA ARG A 42 0.30 -6.77 5.82
C ARG A 42 1.05 -6.90 4.49
N VAL A 43 0.62 -6.18 3.46
CA VAL A 43 1.30 -6.16 2.17
C VAL A 43 2.75 -5.68 2.33
N LEU A 44 2.99 -4.58 3.09
CA LEU A 44 4.32 -4.04 3.33
C LEU A 44 5.22 -4.96 4.18
N ARG A 45 4.65 -5.77 5.07
CA ARG A 45 5.43 -6.71 5.89
C ARG A 45 5.71 -8.05 5.19
N GLU A 46 4.76 -8.54 4.39
CA GLU A 46 4.76 -9.92 3.93
C GLU A 46 5.16 -10.09 2.46
N ALA A 47 4.89 -9.07 1.61
CA ALA A 47 5.16 -9.17 0.19
C ALA A 47 6.68 -9.18 -0.13
N GLN A 48 7.10 -10.02 -1.08
CA GLN A 48 8.50 -10.11 -1.49
C GLN A 48 9.08 -8.78 -2.00
N PRO A 49 8.37 -7.95 -2.79
CA PRO A 49 8.88 -6.63 -3.16
C PRO A 49 9.20 -5.72 -1.99
N ALA A 50 8.38 -5.77 -0.93
CA ALA A 50 8.61 -4.95 0.27
C ALA A 50 9.85 -5.44 1.05
N LYS A 51 10.00 -6.76 1.22
CA LYS A 51 11.18 -7.37 1.84
C LYS A 51 12.46 -7.08 1.03
N ALA A 52 12.37 -7.14 -0.29
CA ALA A 52 13.49 -6.81 -1.17
C ALA A 52 13.90 -5.33 -1.07
N ALA A 53 12.93 -4.42 -0.99
CA ALA A 53 13.17 -2.98 -0.77
C ALA A 53 13.86 -2.73 0.57
N GLN A 54 13.41 -3.39 1.64
CA GLN A 54 14.06 -3.30 2.96
C GLN A 54 15.49 -3.83 2.93
N ALA A 55 15.72 -5.02 2.37
CA ALA A 55 17.06 -5.60 2.26
C ALA A 55 18.01 -4.72 1.43
N LYS A 56 17.51 -4.08 0.38
CA LYS A 56 18.26 -3.13 -0.44
C LYS A 56 18.69 -1.90 0.39
N LEU A 57 17.77 -1.31 1.15
CA LEU A 57 18.08 -0.19 2.04
C LEU A 57 19.12 -0.58 3.10
N GLU A 58 18.95 -1.73 3.75
CA GLU A 58 19.92 -2.24 4.73
C GLU A 58 21.30 -2.39 4.10
N ALA A 59 21.41 -3.01 2.93
CA ALA A 59 22.68 -3.19 2.24
C ALA A 59 23.34 -1.85 1.83
N GLU A 60 22.53 -0.89 1.35
CA GLU A 60 23.00 0.44 0.92
C GLU A 60 23.54 1.26 2.10
N PHE A 61 22.89 1.20 3.25
CA PHE A 61 23.21 2.06 4.41
C PHE A 61 24.12 1.40 5.45
N LEU A 62 24.25 0.07 5.47
CA LEU A 62 25.01 -0.68 6.48
C LEU A 62 26.45 -0.17 6.66
N LYS A 63 27.16 0.14 5.56
CA LYS A 63 28.53 0.64 5.64
C LYS A 63 28.58 2.02 6.29
N ARG A 64 27.69 2.93 5.87
CA ARG A 64 27.64 4.29 6.40
C ARG A 64 27.26 4.30 7.90
N GLU A 65 26.36 3.41 8.31
CA GLU A 65 25.98 3.24 9.71
C GLU A 65 27.18 2.79 10.55
N LYS A 66 27.93 1.78 10.07
CA LYS A 66 29.16 1.33 10.75
C LYS A 66 30.22 2.42 10.83
N ASP A 67 30.41 3.18 9.75
CA ASP A 67 31.38 4.28 9.72
C ASP A 67 30.99 5.39 10.70
N LEU A 68 29.70 5.72 10.82
CA LEU A 68 29.19 6.69 11.79
C LEU A 68 29.36 6.19 13.22
N THR A 69 29.06 4.92 13.50
CA THR A 69 29.26 4.32 14.82
C THR A 69 30.74 4.40 15.21
N ALA A 70 31.65 4.00 14.33
CA ALA A 70 33.08 4.07 14.57
C ALA A 70 33.57 5.51 14.80
N GLN A 71 33.04 6.50 14.08
CA GLN A 71 33.37 7.93 14.30
C GLN A 71 32.85 8.42 15.65
N GLY A 72 31.65 8.03 16.07
CA GLY A 72 31.10 8.36 17.37
C GLY A 72 31.96 7.80 18.52
N ASP A 73 32.35 6.54 18.40
CA ASP A 73 33.24 5.87 19.39
C ASP A 73 34.62 6.53 19.45
N ALA A 74 35.20 6.88 18.29
CA ALA A 74 36.48 7.58 18.22
C ALA A 74 36.40 8.97 18.84
N LEU A 75 35.34 9.74 18.60
CA LEU A 75 35.13 11.06 19.18
C LEU A 75 34.98 10.96 20.69
N LYS A 76 34.20 9.98 21.18
CA LYS A 76 34.09 9.72 22.63
C LYS A 76 35.44 9.41 23.28
N ALA A 77 36.20 8.49 22.68
CA ALA A 77 37.52 8.13 23.17
C ALA A 77 38.50 9.32 23.16
N ALA A 78 38.44 10.17 22.12
CA ALA A 78 39.25 11.38 22.01
C ALA A 78 38.89 12.42 23.11
N SER A 79 37.58 12.59 23.39
CA SER A 79 37.11 13.45 24.48
C SER A 79 37.57 12.95 25.84
N GLU A 80 37.37 11.67 26.12
CA GLU A 80 37.85 11.07 27.40
C GLU A 80 39.36 11.14 27.57
N LYS A 81 40.10 10.99 26.48
CA LYS A 81 41.57 11.17 26.49
C LYS A 81 41.94 12.62 26.79
N PHE A 82 41.28 13.58 26.16
CA PHE A 82 41.49 14.99 26.40
C PHE A 82 41.23 15.34 27.86
N ASP A 83 40.15 14.90 28.47
CA ASP A 83 39.77 15.16 29.85
C ASP A 83 40.85 14.66 30.82
N ARG A 84 41.45 13.49 30.56
CA ARG A 84 42.53 12.93 31.37
C ARG A 84 43.84 13.67 31.20
N GLU A 85 44.17 14.15 30.01
CA GLU A 85 45.44 14.79 29.69
C GLU A 85 45.43 16.33 29.89
N ALA A 86 44.24 16.95 29.86
CA ALA A 86 44.10 18.41 29.94
C ALA A 86 44.85 19.10 31.09
N PRO A 87 44.93 18.51 32.32
CA PRO A 87 45.70 19.12 33.42
C PRO A 87 47.20 19.20 33.17
N THR A 88 47.74 18.36 32.28
CA THR A 88 49.19 18.27 32.00
C THR A 88 49.62 19.04 30.75
N LEU A 89 48.66 19.54 29.98
CA LEU A 89 48.89 20.26 28.72
C LEU A 89 49.19 21.74 29.00
N SER A 90 50.02 22.34 28.13
CA SER A 90 50.14 23.80 28.05
C SER A 90 48.82 24.42 27.56
N ASP A 91 48.58 25.70 27.85
CA ASP A 91 47.37 26.40 27.43
C ASP A 91 47.18 26.39 25.92
N SER A 92 48.26 26.54 25.16
CA SER A 92 48.20 26.47 23.69
C SER A 92 47.83 25.08 23.18
N GLN A 93 48.39 24.03 23.76
CA GLN A 93 48.09 22.64 23.42
C GLN A 93 46.63 22.28 23.77
N ARG A 94 46.20 22.72 24.96
CA ARG A 94 44.81 22.52 25.42
C ARG A 94 43.82 23.19 24.44
N ALA A 95 44.08 24.46 24.11
CA ALA A 95 43.22 25.20 23.16
C ALA A 95 43.19 24.55 21.77
N ALA A 96 44.34 24.07 21.28
CA ALA A 96 44.41 23.40 19.99
C ALA A 96 43.60 22.10 19.96
N ARG A 97 43.77 21.23 20.99
CA ARG A 97 43.01 19.95 21.09
C ARG A 97 41.54 20.18 21.29
N GLN A 98 41.15 21.19 22.07
CA GLN A 98 39.75 21.53 22.25
C GLN A 98 39.08 21.96 20.92
N ARG A 99 39.78 22.79 20.11
CA ARG A 99 39.29 23.16 18.76
C ARG A 99 39.11 21.93 17.89
N THR A 100 40.12 21.03 17.86
CA THR A 100 40.03 19.78 17.09
C THR A 100 38.81 18.92 17.48
N LEU A 101 38.52 18.78 18.78
CA LEU A 101 37.34 18.03 19.26
C LEU A 101 36.04 18.71 18.84
N ILE A 102 35.96 20.03 18.94
CA ILE A 102 34.79 20.80 18.51
C ILE A 102 34.54 20.59 17.00
N ASP A 103 35.60 20.64 16.20
CA ASP A 103 35.47 20.47 14.74
C ASP A 103 35.09 19.04 14.39
N GLN A 104 35.64 18.03 15.06
CA GLN A 104 35.27 16.63 14.92
C GLN A 104 33.81 16.37 15.32
N ASP A 105 33.33 16.97 16.41
CA ASP A 105 31.95 16.87 16.83
C ASP A 105 31.01 17.49 15.82
N ARG A 106 31.31 18.69 15.30
CA ARG A 106 30.52 19.35 14.27
C ARG A 106 30.43 18.51 13.01
N ASP A 107 31.55 17.93 12.58
CA ASP A 107 31.58 17.06 11.39
C ASP A 107 30.77 15.78 11.62
N PHE A 108 30.88 15.16 12.79
CA PHE A 108 30.09 13.99 13.15
C PHE A 108 28.59 14.30 13.15
N GLN A 109 28.18 15.41 13.78
CA GLN A 109 26.77 15.82 13.82
C GLN A 109 26.22 16.11 12.40
N ARG A 110 27.04 16.74 11.54
CA ARG A 110 26.66 16.97 10.14
C ARG A 110 26.43 15.65 9.40
N ARG A 111 27.41 14.72 9.45
CA ARG A 111 27.32 13.41 8.78
C ARG A 111 26.15 12.58 9.29
N ARG A 112 25.85 12.67 10.59
CA ARG A 112 24.70 11.99 11.18
C ARG A 112 23.37 12.52 10.64
N ARG A 113 23.24 13.85 10.46
CA ARG A 113 22.06 14.43 9.85
C ARG A 113 21.92 14.03 8.38
N GLU A 114 22.99 14.17 7.59
CA GLU A 114 23.02 13.75 6.19
C GLU A 114 22.62 12.27 6.01
N PHE A 115 23.15 11.40 6.86
CA PHE A 115 22.78 9.99 6.86
C PHE A 115 21.27 9.80 7.13
N GLN A 116 20.72 10.49 8.13
CA GLN A 116 19.32 10.37 8.49
C GLN A 116 18.39 10.91 7.39
N GLU A 117 18.76 12.02 6.76
CA GLU A 117 18.03 12.62 5.65
C GLU A 117 18.03 11.71 4.43
N ASP A 118 19.20 11.20 4.04
CA ASP A 118 19.34 10.27 2.92
C ASP A 118 18.56 8.96 3.17
N LEU A 119 18.68 8.38 4.37
CA LEU A 119 17.96 7.16 4.72
C LEU A 119 16.44 7.37 4.63
N ASN A 120 15.93 8.49 5.16
CA ASN A 120 14.51 8.82 5.08
C ASN A 120 14.05 9.04 3.63
N ALA A 121 14.84 9.75 2.84
CA ALA A 121 14.53 9.98 1.42
C ALA A 121 14.48 8.64 0.65
N ARG A 122 15.50 7.80 0.81
CA ARG A 122 15.55 6.49 0.15
C ARG A 122 14.44 5.54 0.62
N LYS A 123 14.13 5.54 1.92
CA LYS A 123 13.01 4.77 2.46
C LYS A 123 11.68 5.19 1.83
N ASN A 124 11.43 6.49 1.69
CA ASN A 124 10.22 6.99 1.07
C ASN A 124 10.14 6.60 -0.41
N GLU A 125 11.24 6.70 -1.17
CA GLU A 125 11.30 6.25 -2.56
C GLU A 125 10.99 4.76 -2.71
N GLU A 126 11.61 3.89 -1.92
CA GLU A 126 11.37 2.45 -1.99
C GLU A 126 9.93 2.09 -1.57
N LEU A 127 9.38 2.75 -0.54
CA LEU A 127 7.98 2.58 -0.15
C LEU A 127 7.03 3.01 -1.27
N GLN A 128 7.29 4.15 -1.91
CA GLN A 128 6.50 4.63 -3.06
C GLN A 128 6.45 3.57 -4.17
N GLN A 129 7.60 3.01 -4.54
CA GLN A 129 7.69 1.97 -5.57
C GLN A 129 6.89 0.70 -5.20
N VAL A 130 6.94 0.30 -3.93
CA VAL A 130 6.16 -0.84 -3.42
C VAL A 130 4.67 -0.55 -3.49
N TYR A 131 4.23 0.65 -3.07
CA TYR A 131 2.82 1.05 -3.14
C TYR A 131 2.32 1.10 -4.58
N GLU A 132 3.07 1.69 -5.50
CA GLU A 132 2.68 1.75 -6.91
C GLU A 132 2.53 0.35 -7.54
N ARG A 133 3.45 -0.57 -7.20
CA ARG A 133 3.35 -1.96 -7.64
C ARG A 133 2.15 -2.65 -7.01
N ALA A 134 1.92 -2.47 -5.71
CA ALA A 134 0.78 -3.02 -5.00
C ALA A 134 -0.55 -2.54 -5.61
N ASN A 135 -0.69 -1.25 -5.87
CA ASN A 135 -1.89 -0.67 -6.47
C ASN A 135 -2.17 -1.24 -7.86
N ARG A 136 -1.13 -1.43 -8.70
CA ARG A 136 -1.31 -2.09 -10.01
C ARG A 136 -1.83 -3.52 -9.86
N VAL A 137 -1.28 -4.29 -8.93
CA VAL A 137 -1.70 -5.67 -8.69
C VAL A 137 -3.10 -5.74 -8.09
N VAL A 138 -3.43 -4.86 -7.13
CA VAL A 138 -4.79 -4.75 -6.58
C VAL A 138 -5.80 -4.49 -7.68
N LYS A 139 -5.50 -3.55 -8.60
CA LYS A 139 -6.37 -3.26 -9.75
C LYS A 139 -6.54 -4.48 -10.65
N GLN A 140 -5.45 -5.18 -10.98
CA GLN A 140 -5.52 -6.41 -11.79
C GLN A 140 -6.37 -7.50 -11.13
N VAL A 141 -6.22 -7.71 -9.82
CA VAL A 141 -7.04 -8.67 -9.06
C VAL A 141 -8.50 -8.25 -9.04
N ALA A 142 -8.76 -6.94 -8.82
CA ALA A 142 -10.12 -6.41 -8.82
C ALA A 142 -10.83 -6.62 -10.14
N GLU A 143 -10.17 -6.31 -11.25
CA GLU A 143 -10.71 -6.49 -12.60
C GLU A 143 -10.93 -7.97 -12.95
N ALA A 144 -9.95 -8.83 -12.64
CA ALA A 144 -10.03 -10.26 -12.93
C ALA A 144 -11.14 -10.98 -12.15
N GLU A 145 -11.36 -10.59 -10.89
CA GLU A 145 -12.37 -11.19 -10.01
C GLU A 145 -13.67 -10.40 -9.94
N LYS A 146 -13.79 -9.33 -10.72
CA LYS A 146 -15.00 -8.48 -10.83
C LYS A 146 -15.42 -7.92 -9.46
N TYR A 147 -14.49 -7.30 -8.74
CA TYR A 147 -14.81 -6.48 -7.57
C TYR A 147 -15.23 -5.09 -8.02
N ASP A 148 -16.31 -4.58 -7.43
CA ASP A 148 -16.81 -3.22 -7.68
C ASP A 148 -16.05 -2.17 -6.89
N ALA A 149 -15.50 -2.57 -5.70
CA ALA A 149 -14.69 -1.70 -4.87
C ALA A 149 -13.67 -2.51 -4.06
N ILE A 150 -12.50 -1.89 -3.84
CA ILE A 150 -11.47 -2.40 -2.91
C ILE A 150 -11.26 -1.34 -1.83
N LEU A 151 -11.40 -1.75 -0.57
CA LEU A 151 -11.16 -0.92 0.61
C LEU A 151 -9.77 -1.20 1.18
N GLN A 152 -9.12 -0.18 1.71
CA GLN A 152 -7.83 -0.28 2.40
C GLN A 152 -7.94 0.03 3.90
N GLU A 153 -9.01 0.69 4.29
CA GLU A 153 -9.29 1.06 5.67
C GLU A 153 -10.70 0.64 6.06
N ALA A 154 -10.83 -0.07 7.17
CA ALA A 154 -12.13 -0.46 7.73
C ALA A 154 -11.98 -0.73 9.23
N ILE A 155 -12.96 -0.27 10.04
CA ILE A 155 -13.03 -0.61 11.47
C ILE A 155 -13.33 -2.10 11.64
N TYR A 156 -14.16 -2.64 10.77
CA TYR A 156 -14.51 -4.06 10.73
C TYR A 156 -14.68 -4.52 9.29
N ILE A 157 -14.16 -5.69 8.98
CA ILE A 157 -14.40 -6.38 7.71
C ILE A 157 -14.65 -7.87 7.98
N ASN A 158 -15.64 -8.42 7.32
CA ASN A 158 -15.85 -9.87 7.39
C ASN A 158 -14.70 -10.57 6.64
N PRO A 159 -14.04 -11.59 7.24
CA PRO A 159 -12.89 -12.29 6.64
C PRO A 159 -13.11 -12.79 5.21
N LYS A 160 -14.34 -13.09 4.81
CA LYS A 160 -14.67 -13.50 3.43
C LYS A 160 -14.36 -12.42 2.38
N HIS A 161 -14.27 -11.15 2.78
CA HIS A 161 -13.97 -10.03 1.90
C HIS A 161 -12.48 -9.64 1.93
N ASP A 162 -11.69 -10.20 2.84
CA ASP A 162 -10.24 -9.97 2.89
C ASP A 162 -9.55 -10.70 1.76
N ILE A 163 -9.00 -9.94 0.82
CA ILE A 163 -8.25 -10.45 -0.32
C ILE A 163 -6.75 -10.19 -0.21
N THR A 164 -6.26 -9.79 0.98
CA THR A 164 -4.86 -9.44 1.21
C THR A 164 -3.91 -10.56 0.79
N ASP A 165 -4.21 -11.81 1.15
CA ASP A 165 -3.38 -12.97 0.78
C ASP A 165 -3.29 -13.18 -0.73
N LYS A 166 -4.39 -12.95 -1.46
CA LYS A 166 -4.41 -13.02 -2.93
C LYS A 166 -3.51 -11.94 -3.54
N VAL A 167 -3.62 -10.72 -3.03
CA VAL A 167 -2.79 -9.60 -3.49
C VAL A 167 -1.31 -9.87 -3.21
N ILE A 168 -0.96 -10.35 -2.02
CA ILE A 168 0.42 -10.72 -1.67
C ILE A 168 0.94 -11.82 -2.60
N LYS A 169 0.14 -12.85 -2.85
CA LYS A 169 0.51 -13.94 -3.77
C LYS A 169 0.74 -13.43 -5.20
N ALA A 170 -0.15 -12.57 -5.70
CA ALA A 170 -0.02 -11.97 -7.02
C ALA A 170 1.20 -11.04 -7.12
N LEU A 171 1.48 -10.24 -6.07
CA LEU A 171 2.68 -9.40 -5.97
C LEU A 171 3.96 -10.24 -6.02
N ASN A 172 4.00 -11.35 -5.29
CA ASN A 172 5.14 -12.23 -5.26
C ASN A 172 5.39 -12.91 -6.62
N ALA A 173 4.31 -13.30 -7.31
CA ALA A 173 4.38 -13.87 -8.67
C ALA A 173 4.89 -12.83 -9.70
N SER A 174 4.41 -11.59 -9.63
CA SER A 174 4.84 -10.51 -10.52
C SER A 174 6.30 -10.08 -10.33
N SER A 175 6.88 -10.41 -9.18
CA SER A 175 8.29 -10.13 -8.89
C SER A 175 9.24 -11.16 -9.48
N ALA A 176 8.75 -12.37 -9.78
CA ALA A 176 9.50 -13.44 -10.40
C ALA A 176 9.63 -13.30 -11.93
N THR A 177 8.80 -12.45 -12.55
CA THR A 177 8.84 -12.20 -13.99
C THR A 177 9.56 -10.87 -14.25
N PRO A 178 10.72 -10.83 -14.91
CA PRO A 178 11.33 -9.57 -15.31
C PRO A 178 10.38 -8.82 -16.25
N PRO A 179 10.37 -7.47 -16.23
CA PRO A 179 9.52 -6.70 -17.12
C PRO A 179 9.87 -7.07 -18.56
N SER A 180 8.91 -7.69 -19.26
CA SER A 180 9.00 -7.84 -20.71
C SER A 180 9.04 -6.43 -21.29
N SER A 181 10.20 -6.03 -21.82
CA SER A 181 10.33 -4.80 -22.62
C SER A 181 9.27 -4.80 -23.69
N PRO A 182 8.55 -3.67 -23.90
CA PRO A 182 7.68 -3.57 -25.05
C PRO A 182 8.53 -3.75 -26.29
N ALA A 183 8.21 -4.80 -27.06
CA ALA A 183 8.82 -5.04 -28.36
C ALA A 183 8.57 -3.78 -29.20
N SER A 184 9.67 -3.10 -29.57
CA SER A 184 9.67 -2.04 -30.57
C SER A 184 9.14 -2.62 -31.88
N GLY A 185 7.85 -2.44 -32.14
CA GLY A 185 7.28 -2.67 -33.45
C GLY A 185 7.88 -1.63 -34.42
N LYS A 186 8.54 -2.15 -35.43
CA LYS A 186 8.89 -1.38 -36.63
C LYS A 186 7.63 -0.90 -37.35
#